data_04ff0067ff3b6906a5463669629dc9b9
#
_entry.id   04ff0067ff3b6906a5463669629dc9b9
#
_cell.length_a   1.000
_cell.length_b   1.000
_cell.length_c   1.000
_cell.angle_alpha   90.00
_cell.angle_beta   90.00
_cell.angle_gamma   90.00
#
_symmetry.space_group_name_H-M   'P 1'
#
loop_
_entity.id
_entity.type
_entity.pdbx_description
1 polymer ?
#
loop_
_entity_poly.entity_id
_entity_poly.type
_entity_poly.pdbx_seq_one_letter_code
_entity_poly.pdbx_strand_id
1 'polypeptide(L)'
;YKSTTDKWHRHTDFYELVIVCSGKARNENSRRSEQVHAGHVYLLPSGSVHRYAKLWNFRHYNILFQPQILDIGSVNIAALPGYSHLFHFQFDGEDRCSLLLSVDETILSQLISMIETVRNEMALRLPGWQEAAYFEFMRMLVHLLRHCVPQDTGIGQNAFQIGRAIRAMEEDCTQQFTLKSLADMVHMSQSSFRHHFTEITGIPPGEYLLKLRLKKALLMLMSPNRISNIAAQCGFRDNNYFSRQFRKQLGMPPRNFHQEYMCHRSNVSDMLKKLYPDQ
;
A
#
# COMPACT_ATOMS: atom_id res chain seq x y z
N TYR A 1 12.13 10.38 20.60
CA TYR A 1 13.52 10.35 20.11
C TYR A 1 13.78 11.65 19.37
N LYS A 2 14.74 12.45 19.80
CA LYS A 2 15.32 13.52 18.98
C LYS A 2 16.15 12.84 17.89
N SER A 3 15.54 12.47 16.78
CA SER A 3 16.30 12.15 15.58
C SER A 3 16.73 13.47 14.95
N THR A 4 17.89 13.91 15.29
CA THR A 4 18.61 14.99 14.62
C THR A 4 19.41 14.39 13.49
N THR A 5 18.78 13.91 12.43
CA THR A 5 19.54 13.38 11.31
C THR A 5 19.44 14.32 10.12
N ASP A 6 20.27 15.33 10.14
CA ASP A 6 20.72 16.08 8.97
C ASP A 6 21.57 15.18 8.02
N LYS A 7 21.64 13.89 8.31
CA LYS A 7 22.41 12.90 7.56
C LYS A 7 21.51 12.05 6.68
N TRP A 8 21.98 11.79 5.47
CA TRP A 8 21.36 10.80 4.60
C TRP A 8 21.36 9.43 5.28
N HIS A 9 20.20 8.77 5.28
CA HIS A 9 20.04 7.42 5.80
C HIS A 9 19.08 6.61 4.94
N ARG A 10 19.24 5.30 4.99
CA ARG A 10 18.44 4.33 4.24
C ARG A 10 17.67 3.46 5.21
N HIS A 11 16.44 3.16 4.84
CA HIS A 11 15.60 2.19 5.55
C HIS A 11 15.73 0.83 4.85
N THR A 12 16.02 -0.22 5.63
CA THR A 12 16.08 -1.61 5.15
C THR A 12 15.08 -2.44 5.94
N ASP A 13 14.40 -3.38 5.25
CA ASP A 13 13.53 -4.40 5.84
C ASP A 13 12.24 -3.92 6.53
N PHE A 14 11.91 -2.63 6.50
CA PHE A 14 10.67 -2.09 7.07
C PHE A 14 10.18 -0.86 6.34
N TYR A 15 8.90 -0.56 6.55
CA TYR A 15 8.28 0.71 6.18
C TYR A 15 8.35 1.68 7.35
N GLU A 16 8.53 2.95 7.06
CA GLU A 16 8.53 4.02 8.06
C GLU A 16 7.34 4.96 7.82
N LEU A 17 6.34 4.89 8.70
CA LEU A 17 5.23 5.84 8.73
C LEU A 17 5.66 7.04 9.58
N VAL A 18 5.73 8.21 8.96
CA VAL A 18 6.11 9.46 9.60
C VAL A 18 4.86 10.28 9.89
N ILE A 19 4.71 10.74 11.13
CA ILE A 19 3.64 11.65 11.56
C ILE A 19 4.31 12.86 12.22
N VAL A 20 4.20 14.03 11.58
CA VAL A 20 4.80 15.26 12.09
C VAL A 20 3.89 15.89 13.13
N CYS A 21 4.41 16.02 14.37
CA CYS A 21 3.64 16.51 15.52
C CYS A 21 3.76 18.01 15.74
N SER A 22 4.93 18.59 15.46
CA SER A 22 5.15 20.04 15.64
C SER A 22 6.32 20.54 14.80
N GLY A 23 6.37 21.86 14.60
CA GLY A 23 7.44 22.54 13.90
C GLY A 23 7.42 22.29 12.40
N LYS A 24 8.57 22.44 11.77
CA LYS A 24 8.75 22.26 10.33
C LYS A 24 10.15 21.77 9.98
N ALA A 25 10.27 21.07 8.87
CA ALA A 25 11.53 20.62 8.30
C ALA A 25 11.42 20.55 6.75
N ARG A 26 12.53 20.27 6.09
CA ARG A 26 12.53 19.76 4.72
C ARG A 26 12.84 18.28 4.73
N ASN A 27 11.94 17.49 4.19
CA ASN A 27 12.21 16.09 3.84
C ASN A 27 12.80 16.07 2.43
N GLU A 28 14.01 15.58 2.29
CA GLU A 28 14.78 15.59 1.03
C GLU A 28 15.16 14.15 0.65
N ASN A 29 14.90 13.79 -0.60
CA ASN A 29 15.53 12.66 -1.28
C ASN A 29 16.31 13.16 -2.51
N SER A 30 16.84 12.26 -3.36
CA SER A 30 17.66 12.67 -4.49
C SER A 30 16.89 13.48 -5.55
N ARG A 31 15.55 13.35 -5.59
CA ARG A 31 14.66 13.97 -6.60
C ARG A 31 13.79 15.08 -6.05
N ARG A 32 13.51 15.08 -4.75
CA ARG A 32 12.52 15.98 -4.13
C ARG A 32 13.06 16.62 -2.87
N SER A 33 12.55 17.82 -2.63
CA SER A 33 12.75 18.55 -1.38
C SER A 33 11.40 19.15 -0.99
N GLU A 34 10.70 18.53 -0.05
CA GLU A 34 9.37 18.94 0.39
C GLU A 34 9.41 19.56 1.77
N GLN A 35 8.68 20.64 1.96
CA GLN A 35 8.48 21.20 3.30
C GLN A 35 7.41 20.40 4.03
N VAL A 36 7.76 19.89 5.20
CA VAL A 36 6.86 19.17 6.09
C VAL A 36 6.63 19.97 7.37
N HIS A 37 5.41 19.92 7.90
CA HIS A 37 5.00 20.63 9.13
C HIS A 37 3.98 19.81 9.92
N ALA A 38 3.59 20.29 11.12
CA ALA A 38 2.60 19.62 11.96
C ALA A 38 1.34 19.21 11.17
N GLY A 39 0.87 18.01 11.39
CA GLY A 39 -0.26 17.39 10.69
C GLY A 39 0.11 16.67 9.40
N HIS A 40 1.34 16.83 8.90
CA HIS A 40 1.78 16.08 7.73
C HIS A 40 2.09 14.61 8.08
N VAL A 41 1.69 13.71 7.16
CA VAL A 41 1.90 12.28 7.25
C VAL A 41 2.37 11.74 5.91
N TYR A 42 3.34 10.84 5.92
CA TYR A 42 3.85 10.16 4.73
C TYR A 42 4.49 8.82 5.09
N LEU A 43 4.65 7.96 4.10
CA LEU A 43 5.21 6.62 4.25
C LEU A 43 6.46 6.48 3.37
N LEU A 44 7.51 5.98 3.97
CA LEU A 44 8.76 5.63 3.31
C LEU A 44 8.86 4.10 3.25
N PRO A 45 8.83 3.49 2.06
CA PRO A 45 8.98 2.04 1.94
C PRO A 45 10.44 1.61 2.16
N SER A 46 10.63 0.32 2.34
CA SER A 46 11.97 -0.27 2.40
C SER A 46 12.81 0.12 1.18
N GLY A 47 14.07 0.42 1.40
CA GLY A 47 15.03 0.89 0.38
C GLY A 47 15.06 2.40 0.20
N SER A 48 14.11 3.16 0.74
CA SER A 48 14.10 4.63 0.62
C SER A 48 15.32 5.27 1.28
N VAL A 49 15.83 6.32 0.61
CA VAL A 49 16.94 7.14 1.12
C VAL A 49 16.47 8.59 1.27
N HIS A 50 16.58 9.12 2.45
CA HIS A 50 16.17 10.50 2.73
C HIS A 50 16.99 11.16 3.85
N ARG A 51 16.74 12.46 4.06
CA ARG A 51 17.21 13.22 5.23
C ARG A 51 16.22 14.31 5.60
N TYR A 52 16.35 14.81 6.82
CA TYR A 52 15.69 16.05 7.23
C TYR A 52 16.68 17.21 7.25
N ALA A 53 16.33 18.30 6.58
CA ALA A 53 17.09 19.55 6.54
C ALA A 53 16.24 20.72 7.04
N LYS A 54 16.89 21.83 7.41
CA LYS A 54 16.23 23.08 7.85
C LYS A 54 15.20 22.88 8.96
N LEU A 55 15.57 22.14 10.01
CA LEU A 55 14.71 21.82 11.14
C LEU A 55 14.42 23.09 11.97
N TRP A 56 13.12 23.30 12.30
CA TRP A 56 12.69 24.34 13.23
C TRP A 56 11.63 23.74 14.17
N ASN A 57 11.97 23.56 15.45
CA ASN A 57 11.12 22.90 16.48
C ASN A 57 10.47 21.61 16.00
N PHE A 58 11.13 20.89 15.10
CA PHE A 58 10.61 19.72 14.40
C PHE A 58 10.54 18.51 15.33
N ARG A 59 9.33 18.00 15.55
CA ARG A 59 9.07 16.77 16.27
C ARG A 59 8.15 15.90 15.43
N HIS A 60 8.46 14.61 15.37
CA HIS A 60 7.71 13.62 14.61
C HIS A 60 7.80 12.26 15.29
N TYR A 61 6.85 11.39 14.97
CA TYR A 61 6.94 9.96 15.25
C TYR A 61 7.34 9.22 13.99
N ASN A 62 8.25 8.29 14.15
CA ASN A 62 8.59 7.28 13.15
C ASN A 62 8.07 5.94 13.64
N ILE A 63 7.09 5.38 12.93
CA ILE A 63 6.50 4.09 13.23
C ILE A 63 7.03 3.10 12.20
N LEU A 64 7.88 2.19 12.69
CA LEU A 64 8.54 1.20 11.86
C LEU A 64 7.74 -0.10 11.88
N PHE A 65 7.39 -0.63 10.72
CA PHE A 65 6.66 -1.88 10.62
C PHE A 65 7.00 -2.65 9.34
N GLN A 66 6.88 -3.96 9.40
CA GLN A 66 6.98 -4.80 8.22
C GLN A 66 5.63 -4.82 7.49
N PRO A 67 5.58 -4.63 6.15
CA PRO A 67 4.31 -4.58 5.41
C PRO A 67 3.45 -5.84 5.58
N GLN A 68 4.07 -6.98 5.85
CA GLN A 68 3.37 -8.26 6.07
C GLN A 68 2.40 -8.23 7.25
N ILE A 69 2.61 -7.36 8.24
CA ILE A 69 1.68 -7.24 9.38
C ILE A 69 0.31 -6.68 8.98
N LEU A 70 0.20 -6.08 7.79
CA LEU A 70 -1.05 -5.55 7.27
C LEU A 70 -1.91 -6.61 6.56
N ASP A 71 -1.35 -7.80 6.29
CA ASP A 71 -2.05 -8.92 5.64
C ASP A 71 -2.86 -9.73 6.65
N ILE A 72 -3.95 -9.15 7.10
CA ILE A 72 -4.89 -9.80 8.04
C ILE A 72 -6.04 -10.43 7.26
N GLY A 73 -5.78 -11.36 6.39
CA GLY A 73 -6.71 -12.22 5.66
C GLY A 73 -8.18 -11.77 5.45
N SER A 74 -8.83 -11.27 6.48
CA SER A 74 -10.23 -10.82 6.47
C SER A 74 -10.42 -9.30 6.56
N VAL A 75 -9.37 -8.50 6.84
CA VAL A 75 -9.49 -7.04 6.97
C VAL A 75 -9.00 -6.36 5.71
N ASN A 76 -9.91 -5.70 5.00
CA ASN A 76 -9.59 -4.99 3.77
C ASN A 76 -9.34 -3.49 4.06
N ILE A 77 -8.14 -3.14 4.54
CA ILE A 77 -7.74 -1.73 4.73
C ILE A 77 -7.56 -1.01 3.37
N ALA A 78 -7.35 -1.75 2.28
CA ALA A 78 -7.20 -1.18 0.94
C ALA A 78 -8.47 -0.47 0.46
N ALA A 79 -9.65 -0.81 1.02
CA ALA A 79 -10.89 -0.11 0.74
C ALA A 79 -11.01 1.27 1.42
N LEU A 80 -10.09 1.64 2.31
CA LEU A 80 -10.15 2.93 3.00
C LEU A 80 -9.68 4.08 2.10
N PRO A 81 -10.30 5.28 2.20
CA PRO A 81 -10.01 6.41 1.29
C PRO A 81 -8.54 6.79 1.18
N GLY A 82 -7.82 6.79 2.28
CA GLY A 82 -6.41 7.18 2.34
C GLY A 82 -5.43 6.09 1.91
N TYR A 83 -5.86 4.84 1.75
CA TYR A 83 -4.96 3.71 1.49
C TYR A 83 -4.14 3.91 0.20
N SER A 84 -4.82 4.21 -0.90
CA SER A 84 -4.16 4.43 -2.19
C SER A 84 -3.18 5.61 -2.20
N HIS A 85 -3.35 6.56 -1.28
CA HIS A 85 -2.45 7.70 -1.17
C HIS A 85 -1.22 7.38 -0.31
N LEU A 86 -1.39 6.54 0.70
CA LEU A 86 -0.32 6.20 1.62
C LEU A 86 0.53 5.02 1.13
N PHE A 87 -0.08 4.02 0.49
CA PHE A 87 0.58 2.77 0.08
C PHE A 87 0.90 2.67 -1.40
N HIS A 88 0.50 3.62 -2.23
CA HIS A 88 0.96 3.71 -3.61
C HIS A 88 2.11 4.71 -3.69
N PHE A 89 3.30 4.18 -3.91
CA PHE A 89 4.53 4.96 -3.88
C PHE A 89 4.77 5.64 -5.21
N GLN A 90 5.21 6.90 -5.12
CA GLN A 90 5.75 7.64 -6.25
C GLN A 90 7.22 7.25 -6.42
N PHE A 91 7.67 7.25 -7.67
CA PHE A 91 9.03 6.92 -8.07
C PHE A 91 9.46 5.48 -7.78
N ASP A 92 10.58 5.07 -8.37
CA ASP A 92 11.21 3.78 -8.20
C ASP A 92 12.55 3.90 -7.46
N GLY A 93 13.04 2.77 -6.96
CA GLY A 93 14.34 2.70 -6.30
C GLY A 93 14.40 3.44 -4.98
N GLU A 94 15.50 4.14 -4.73
CA GLU A 94 15.81 4.79 -3.45
C GLU A 94 14.96 6.05 -3.17
N ASP A 95 14.29 6.59 -4.18
CA ASP A 95 13.46 7.79 -4.09
C ASP A 95 11.98 7.48 -3.83
N ARG A 96 11.61 6.22 -3.64
CA ARG A 96 10.23 5.82 -3.37
C ARG A 96 9.71 6.48 -2.11
N CYS A 97 8.56 7.10 -2.20
CA CYS A 97 7.82 7.68 -1.07
C CYS A 97 6.33 7.72 -1.38
N SER A 98 5.50 7.77 -0.35
CA SER A 98 4.07 8.02 -0.52
C SER A 98 3.82 9.49 -0.90
N LEU A 99 2.55 9.79 -1.23
CA LEU A 99 2.09 11.17 -1.24
C LEU A 99 2.21 11.78 0.16
N LEU A 100 2.48 13.09 0.19
CA LEU A 100 2.38 13.86 1.41
C LEU A 100 0.90 14.07 1.72
N LEU A 101 0.45 13.53 2.86
CA LEU A 101 -0.91 13.64 3.35
C LEU A 101 -0.96 14.64 4.50
N SER A 102 -2.15 15.15 4.80
CA SER A 102 -2.39 15.95 5.98
C SER A 102 -3.59 15.48 6.78
N VAL A 103 -3.53 15.76 8.06
CA VAL A 103 -4.65 15.62 9.00
C VAL A 103 -4.84 16.93 9.74
N ASP A 104 -6.05 17.22 10.20
CA ASP A 104 -6.31 18.36 11.05
C ASP A 104 -5.77 18.16 12.47
N GLU A 105 -5.80 19.22 13.28
CA GLU A 105 -5.26 19.22 14.65
C GLU A 105 -5.98 18.21 15.56
N THR A 106 -7.28 18.02 15.38
CA THR A 106 -8.09 17.07 16.16
C THR A 106 -7.65 15.65 15.89
N ILE A 107 -7.55 15.28 14.60
CA ILE A 107 -7.10 13.96 14.16
C ILE A 107 -5.64 13.74 14.58
N LEU A 108 -4.77 14.74 14.42
CA LEU A 108 -3.38 14.66 14.88
C LEU A 108 -3.28 14.33 16.36
N SER A 109 -4.05 15.01 17.20
CA SER A 109 -4.08 14.77 18.65
C SER A 109 -4.53 13.35 18.98
N GLN A 110 -5.54 12.83 18.27
CA GLN A 110 -6.01 11.45 18.43
C GLN A 110 -4.95 10.43 18.00
N LEU A 111 -4.29 10.65 16.86
CA LEU A 111 -3.18 9.79 16.41
C LEU A 111 -2.04 9.76 17.42
N ILE A 112 -1.65 10.92 17.98
CA ILE A 112 -0.61 10.99 19.00
C ILE A 112 -1.01 10.17 20.24
N SER A 113 -2.26 10.28 20.70
CA SER A 113 -2.76 9.49 21.83
C SER A 113 -2.66 7.98 21.56
N MET A 114 -3.02 7.53 20.36
CA MET A 114 -2.92 6.12 19.95
C MET A 114 -1.46 5.64 19.91
N ILE A 115 -0.55 6.46 19.39
CA ILE A 115 0.89 6.16 19.37
C ILE A 115 1.44 6.00 20.79
N GLU A 116 1.06 6.88 21.70
CA GLU A 116 1.48 6.78 23.10
C GLU A 116 0.92 5.51 23.77
N THR A 117 -0.28 5.06 23.41
CA THR A 117 -0.82 3.77 23.88
C THR A 117 0.05 2.61 23.38
N VAL A 118 0.40 2.58 22.09
CA VAL A 118 1.32 1.56 21.53
C VAL A 118 2.67 1.59 22.27
N ARG A 119 3.23 2.77 22.51
CA ARG A 119 4.49 2.93 23.26
C ARG A 119 4.42 2.38 24.67
N ASN A 120 3.32 2.64 25.36
CA ASN A 120 3.11 2.16 26.72
C ASN A 120 3.01 0.64 26.78
N GLU A 121 2.27 0.01 25.85
CA GLU A 121 2.23 -1.46 25.74
C GLU A 121 3.62 -2.06 25.52
N MET A 122 4.39 -1.48 24.58
CA MET A 122 5.76 -1.91 24.29
C MET A 122 6.74 -1.69 25.46
N ALA A 123 6.50 -0.68 26.31
CA ALA A 123 7.33 -0.38 27.47
C ALA A 123 7.01 -1.27 28.67
N LEU A 124 5.72 -1.46 28.99
CA LEU A 124 5.27 -2.24 30.14
C LEU A 124 5.40 -3.75 29.94
N ARG A 125 5.25 -4.22 28.70
CA ARG A 125 5.36 -5.64 28.31
C ARG A 125 4.53 -6.59 29.17
N LEU A 126 3.31 -6.18 29.53
CA LEU A 126 2.36 -7.06 30.22
C LEU A 126 1.97 -8.26 29.33
N PRO A 127 1.49 -9.37 29.89
CA PRO A 127 1.03 -10.50 29.07
C PRO A 127 0.03 -10.02 27.98
N GLY A 128 0.30 -10.37 26.70
CA GLY A 128 -0.52 -9.92 25.57
C GLY A 128 -0.15 -8.54 25.01
N TRP A 129 0.96 -7.93 25.42
CA TRP A 129 1.38 -6.59 24.96
C TRP A 129 1.59 -6.51 23.45
N GLN A 130 2.06 -7.60 22.81
CA GLN A 130 2.30 -7.65 21.38
C GLN A 130 0.99 -7.52 20.59
N GLU A 131 -0.01 -8.28 20.99
CA GLU A 131 -1.36 -8.25 20.43
C GLU A 131 -2.04 -6.90 20.70
N ALA A 132 -1.93 -6.37 21.93
CA ALA A 132 -2.48 -5.07 22.29
C ALA A 132 -1.84 -3.95 21.46
N ALA A 133 -0.52 -3.90 21.36
CA ALA A 133 0.20 -2.93 20.54
C ALA A 133 -0.17 -3.05 19.05
N TYR A 134 -0.31 -4.28 18.54
CA TYR A 134 -0.70 -4.55 17.17
C TYR A 134 -2.13 -4.07 16.86
N PHE A 135 -3.11 -4.42 17.68
CA PHE A 135 -4.49 -3.98 17.47
C PHE A 135 -4.63 -2.45 17.59
N GLU A 136 -3.89 -1.83 18.50
CA GLU A 136 -3.89 -0.37 18.62
C GLU A 136 -3.23 0.29 17.40
N PHE A 137 -2.11 -0.25 16.89
CA PHE A 137 -1.50 0.19 15.64
C PHE A 137 -2.48 0.08 14.46
N MET A 138 -3.20 -1.04 14.34
CA MET A 138 -4.19 -1.21 13.28
C MET A 138 -5.37 -0.24 13.42
N ARG A 139 -5.84 0.01 14.64
CA ARG A 139 -6.87 1.02 14.93
C ARG A 139 -6.41 2.41 14.51
N MET A 140 -5.18 2.78 14.86
CA MET A 140 -4.54 4.04 14.48
C MET A 140 -4.44 4.17 12.95
N LEU A 141 -3.99 3.12 12.27
CA LEU A 141 -3.85 3.12 10.81
C LEU A 141 -5.22 3.29 10.13
N VAL A 142 -6.25 2.57 10.57
CA VAL A 142 -7.62 2.73 10.07
C VAL A 142 -8.13 4.16 10.31
N HIS A 143 -7.87 4.74 11.48
CA HIS A 143 -8.26 6.11 11.80
C HIS A 143 -7.56 7.11 10.88
N LEU A 144 -6.24 6.98 10.69
CA LEU A 144 -5.47 7.78 9.75
C LEU A 144 -6.04 7.70 8.32
N LEU A 145 -6.22 6.49 7.80
CA LEU A 145 -6.68 6.27 6.41
C LEU A 145 -8.11 6.78 6.14
N ARG A 146 -8.92 6.94 7.17
CA ARG A 146 -10.26 7.54 7.05
C ARG A 146 -10.23 9.07 6.97
N HIS A 147 -9.25 9.72 7.57
CA HIS A 147 -9.26 11.15 7.82
C HIS A 147 -8.12 11.91 7.14
N CYS A 148 -7.11 11.22 6.60
CA CYS A 148 -6.04 11.89 5.87
C CYS A 148 -6.52 12.38 4.49
N VAL A 149 -6.04 13.56 4.11
CA VAL A 149 -6.27 14.14 2.79
C VAL A 149 -4.93 14.43 2.12
N PRO A 150 -4.82 14.24 0.79
CA PRO A 150 -3.62 14.61 0.05
C PRO A 150 -3.39 16.13 0.15
N GLN A 151 -2.13 16.53 0.32
CA GLN A 151 -1.76 17.93 0.16
C GLN A 151 -1.87 18.31 -1.33
N ASP A 152 -2.41 19.50 -1.59
CA ASP A 152 -2.59 20.02 -2.95
C ASP A 152 -1.24 20.48 -3.53
N THR A 153 -0.46 19.51 -4.00
CA THR A 153 0.84 19.76 -4.67
C THR A 153 0.71 19.81 -6.19
N GLY A 154 -0.54 19.93 -6.73
CA GLY A 154 -0.81 19.79 -8.17
C GLY A 154 -0.71 18.35 -8.68
N ILE A 155 0.09 17.52 -8.02
CA ILE A 155 0.17 16.05 -8.24
C ILE A 155 -0.96 15.34 -7.49
N GLY A 156 -1.44 15.93 -6.38
CA GLY A 156 -2.43 15.32 -5.48
C GLY A 156 -3.80 15.07 -6.14
N GLN A 157 -4.23 15.95 -7.06
CA GLN A 157 -5.53 15.78 -7.71
C GLN A 157 -5.56 14.55 -8.63
N ASN A 158 -4.50 14.34 -9.42
CA ASN A 158 -4.38 13.16 -10.28
C ASN A 158 -4.24 11.88 -9.46
N ALA A 159 -3.47 11.91 -8.37
CA ALA A 159 -3.30 10.76 -7.48
C ALA A 159 -4.62 10.38 -6.79
N PHE A 160 -5.43 11.35 -6.36
CA PHE A 160 -6.77 11.11 -5.83
C PHE A 160 -7.66 10.42 -6.86
N GLN A 161 -7.68 10.92 -8.09
CA GLN A 161 -8.47 10.32 -9.16
C GLN A 161 -8.00 8.91 -9.50
N ILE A 162 -6.71 8.68 -9.61
CA ILE A 162 -6.15 7.34 -9.84
C ILE A 162 -6.48 6.40 -8.67
N GLY A 163 -6.38 6.86 -7.41
CA GLY A 163 -6.78 6.10 -6.23
C GLY A 163 -8.23 5.61 -6.28
N ARG A 164 -9.16 6.42 -6.82
CA ARG A 164 -10.56 5.98 -7.04
C ARG A 164 -10.65 4.80 -8.02
N ALA A 165 -9.89 4.84 -9.11
CA ALA A 165 -9.88 3.76 -10.08
C ALA A 165 -9.26 2.48 -9.50
N ILE A 166 -8.15 2.60 -8.77
CA ILE A 166 -7.51 1.48 -8.06
C ILE A 166 -8.50 0.84 -7.10
N ARG A 167 -9.15 1.66 -6.27
CA ARG A 167 -10.17 1.18 -5.32
C ARG A 167 -11.29 0.40 -6.00
N ALA A 168 -11.84 0.92 -7.11
CA ALA A 168 -12.89 0.22 -7.86
C ALA A 168 -12.42 -1.15 -8.38
N MET A 169 -11.15 -1.25 -8.86
CA MET A 169 -10.57 -2.53 -9.27
C MET A 169 -10.38 -3.50 -8.10
N GLU A 170 -9.99 -3.01 -6.93
CA GLU A 170 -9.74 -3.82 -5.72
C GLU A 170 -11.04 -4.28 -5.06
N GLU A 171 -12.07 -3.44 -5.04
CA GLU A 171 -13.40 -3.77 -4.51
C GLU A 171 -14.04 -4.93 -5.31
N ASP A 172 -13.94 -4.89 -6.63
CA ASP A 172 -14.41 -6.00 -7.46
C ASP A 172 -13.59 -6.16 -8.76
N CYS A 173 -12.49 -6.88 -8.69
CA CYS A 173 -11.64 -7.16 -9.85
C CYS A 173 -12.32 -8.02 -10.93
N THR A 174 -13.51 -8.59 -10.66
CA THR A 174 -14.24 -9.44 -11.62
C THR A 174 -14.97 -8.62 -12.67
N GLN A 175 -15.25 -7.35 -12.40
CA GLN A 175 -15.87 -6.45 -13.35
C GLN A 175 -15.05 -6.28 -14.62
N GLN A 176 -15.74 -6.05 -15.73
CA GLN A 176 -15.11 -5.88 -17.05
C GLN A 176 -14.63 -4.44 -17.23
N PHE A 177 -13.58 -4.07 -16.49
CA PHE A 177 -12.94 -2.78 -16.66
C PHE A 177 -12.23 -2.69 -18.02
N THR A 178 -12.43 -1.57 -18.69
CA THR A 178 -11.67 -1.15 -19.86
C THR A 178 -10.86 0.09 -19.52
N LEU A 179 -9.81 0.38 -20.29
CA LEU A 179 -9.05 1.62 -20.10
C LEU A 179 -9.96 2.84 -20.19
N LYS A 180 -10.94 2.79 -21.13
CA LYS A 180 -11.94 3.85 -21.30
C LYS A 180 -12.82 4.00 -20.05
N SER A 181 -13.42 2.91 -19.57
CA SER A 181 -14.35 2.99 -18.42
C SER A 181 -13.66 3.49 -17.14
N LEU A 182 -12.38 3.12 -16.93
CA LEU A 182 -11.59 3.60 -15.81
C LEU A 182 -11.24 5.09 -15.94
N ALA A 183 -10.84 5.52 -17.14
CA ALA A 183 -10.54 6.93 -17.42
C ALA A 183 -11.80 7.81 -17.28
N ASP A 184 -12.95 7.37 -17.82
CA ASP A 184 -14.24 8.07 -17.69
C ASP A 184 -14.68 8.19 -16.23
N MET A 185 -14.50 7.13 -15.42
CA MET A 185 -14.82 7.12 -13.98
C MET A 185 -14.09 8.22 -13.21
N VAL A 186 -12.91 8.59 -13.63
CA VAL A 186 -12.05 9.57 -12.97
C VAL A 186 -11.91 10.88 -13.75
N HIS A 187 -12.75 11.08 -14.77
CA HIS A 187 -12.81 12.28 -15.61
C HIS A 187 -11.47 12.63 -16.27
N MET A 188 -10.73 11.62 -16.75
CA MET A 188 -9.46 11.78 -17.46
C MET A 188 -9.56 11.27 -18.90
N SER A 189 -8.67 11.77 -19.79
CA SER A 189 -8.44 11.11 -21.06
C SER A 189 -7.76 9.75 -20.85
N GLN A 190 -7.95 8.79 -21.76
CA GLN A 190 -7.32 7.47 -21.64
C GLN A 190 -5.78 7.53 -21.58
N SER A 191 -5.16 8.46 -22.30
CA SER A 191 -3.71 8.67 -22.31
C SER A 191 -3.23 9.23 -20.96
N SER A 192 -3.90 10.26 -20.44
CA SER A 192 -3.60 10.87 -19.15
C SER A 192 -3.79 9.85 -18.01
N PHE A 193 -4.91 9.12 -18.03
CA PHE A 193 -5.17 8.07 -17.03
C PHE A 193 -4.08 6.98 -17.05
N ARG A 194 -3.74 6.44 -18.22
CA ARG A 194 -2.70 5.43 -18.34
C ARG A 194 -1.34 5.93 -17.85
N HIS A 195 -0.97 7.16 -18.19
CA HIS A 195 0.28 7.79 -17.78
C HIS A 195 0.34 7.90 -16.25
N HIS A 196 -0.62 8.60 -15.64
CA HIS A 196 -0.64 8.81 -14.18
C HIS A 196 -0.85 7.52 -13.39
N PHE A 197 -1.65 6.58 -13.91
CA PHE A 197 -1.81 5.28 -13.28
C PHE A 197 -0.48 4.52 -13.23
N THR A 198 0.25 4.49 -14.34
CA THR A 198 1.56 3.81 -14.41
C THR A 198 2.61 4.55 -13.58
N GLU A 199 2.60 5.87 -13.58
CA GLU A 199 3.46 6.69 -12.72
C GLU A 199 3.26 6.39 -11.23
N ILE A 200 2.02 6.23 -10.80
CA ILE A 200 1.65 6.00 -9.39
C ILE A 200 1.84 4.53 -8.97
N THR A 201 1.47 3.57 -9.83
CA THR A 201 1.47 2.15 -9.47
C THR A 201 2.70 1.38 -9.95
N GLY A 202 3.53 1.99 -10.79
CA GLY A 202 4.68 1.35 -11.45
C GLY A 202 4.30 0.42 -12.62
N ILE A 203 3.02 0.09 -12.80
CA ILE A 203 2.54 -0.85 -13.83
C ILE A 203 1.28 -0.34 -14.54
N PRO A 204 1.05 -0.74 -15.82
CA PRO A 204 -0.15 -0.34 -16.54
C PRO A 204 -1.46 -0.84 -15.91
N PRO A 205 -2.61 -0.11 -16.07
CA PRO A 205 -3.89 -0.50 -15.47
C PRO A 205 -4.35 -1.92 -15.76
N GLY A 206 -4.16 -2.40 -17.01
CA GLY A 206 -4.53 -3.75 -17.39
C GLY A 206 -3.68 -4.84 -16.72
N GLU A 207 -2.41 -4.56 -16.47
CA GLU A 207 -1.51 -5.45 -15.74
C GLU A 207 -1.86 -5.47 -14.24
N TYR A 208 -2.19 -4.32 -13.67
CA TYR A 208 -2.66 -4.21 -12.30
C TYR A 208 -3.92 -5.07 -12.07
N LEU A 209 -4.94 -4.91 -12.93
CA LEU A 209 -6.16 -5.71 -12.87
C LEU A 209 -5.88 -7.22 -13.04
N LEU A 210 -4.96 -7.57 -13.94
CA LEU A 210 -4.54 -8.97 -14.14
C LEU A 210 -3.95 -9.55 -12.85
N LYS A 211 -3.06 -8.83 -12.16
CA LYS A 211 -2.46 -9.25 -10.89
C LYS A 211 -3.51 -9.46 -9.80
N LEU A 212 -4.49 -8.55 -9.66
CA LEU A 212 -5.61 -8.70 -8.72
C LEU A 212 -6.42 -9.97 -8.99
N ARG A 213 -6.77 -10.23 -10.25
CA ARG A 213 -7.50 -11.44 -10.66
C ARG A 213 -6.72 -12.72 -10.39
N LEU A 214 -5.41 -12.70 -10.64
CA LEU A 214 -4.55 -13.85 -10.36
C LEU A 214 -4.36 -14.09 -8.86
N LYS A 215 -4.26 -13.02 -8.04
CA LYS A 215 -4.26 -13.13 -6.57
C LYS A 215 -5.55 -13.80 -6.08
N LYS A 216 -6.71 -13.34 -6.56
CA LYS A 216 -8.01 -13.95 -6.24
C LYS A 216 -8.07 -15.42 -6.66
N ALA A 217 -7.60 -15.75 -7.88
CA ALA A 217 -7.56 -17.14 -8.36
C ALA A 217 -6.64 -18.02 -7.50
N LEU A 218 -5.48 -17.51 -7.08
CA LEU A 218 -4.56 -18.22 -6.22
C LEU A 218 -5.23 -18.58 -4.89
N LEU A 219 -5.90 -17.63 -4.23
CA LEU A 219 -6.64 -17.86 -3.00
C LEU A 219 -7.78 -18.87 -3.16
N MET A 220 -8.50 -18.83 -4.28
CA MET A 220 -9.56 -19.80 -4.57
C MET A 220 -9.02 -21.22 -4.84
N LEU A 221 -7.85 -21.33 -5.49
CA LEU A 221 -7.19 -22.62 -5.74
C LEU A 221 -6.65 -23.29 -4.46
N MET A 222 -6.49 -22.53 -3.37
CA MET A 222 -6.13 -23.05 -2.05
C MET A 222 -7.33 -23.71 -1.33
N SER A 223 -8.54 -23.46 -1.79
CA SER A 223 -9.74 -24.11 -1.24
C SER A 223 -9.89 -25.54 -1.80
N PRO A 224 -10.42 -26.50 -0.99
CA PRO A 224 -10.67 -27.86 -1.44
C PRO A 224 -11.81 -27.97 -2.47
N ASN A 225 -12.49 -26.89 -2.78
CA ASN A 225 -13.61 -26.86 -3.72
C ASN A 225 -13.13 -27.01 -5.19
N ARG A 226 -14.01 -27.60 -6.03
CA ARG A 226 -13.69 -27.91 -7.43
C ARG A 226 -13.24 -26.68 -8.23
N ILE A 227 -12.19 -26.86 -9.03
CA ILE A 227 -11.56 -25.87 -9.93
C ILE A 227 -12.50 -25.39 -11.07
N SER A 228 -13.66 -26.06 -11.26
CA SER A 228 -14.61 -25.69 -12.30
C SER A 228 -15.11 -24.26 -12.09
N ASN A 229 -14.80 -23.36 -13.03
CA ASN A 229 -15.24 -21.96 -13.08
C ASN A 229 -14.38 -20.90 -12.38
N ILE A 230 -13.21 -21.23 -11.81
CA ILE A 230 -12.35 -20.23 -11.15
C ILE A 230 -12.03 -19.04 -12.06
N ALA A 231 -11.73 -19.30 -13.34
CA ALA A 231 -11.44 -18.22 -14.29
C ALA A 231 -12.61 -17.21 -14.37
N ALA A 232 -13.84 -17.69 -14.55
CA ALA A 232 -15.01 -16.82 -14.64
C ALA A 232 -15.26 -16.06 -13.31
N GLN A 233 -15.11 -16.74 -12.17
CA GLN A 233 -15.25 -16.14 -10.84
C GLN A 233 -14.17 -15.10 -10.52
N CYS A 234 -13.05 -15.13 -11.24
CA CYS A 234 -11.99 -14.12 -11.16
C CYS A 234 -12.07 -13.07 -12.28
N GLY A 235 -13.16 -13.07 -13.07
CA GLY A 235 -13.40 -12.06 -14.11
C GLY A 235 -12.70 -12.32 -15.46
N PHE A 236 -12.16 -13.52 -15.69
CA PHE A 236 -11.62 -13.91 -17.00
C PHE A 236 -12.73 -14.41 -17.90
N ARG A 237 -12.77 -13.94 -19.14
CA ARG A 237 -13.73 -14.38 -20.17
C ARG A 237 -13.31 -15.68 -20.85
N ASP A 238 -12.02 -16.01 -20.83
CA ASP A 238 -11.43 -17.15 -21.51
C ASP A 238 -10.53 -17.94 -20.55
N ASN A 239 -10.85 -19.22 -20.38
CA ASN A 239 -10.11 -20.16 -19.55
C ASN A 239 -8.68 -20.41 -20.06
N ASN A 240 -8.47 -20.39 -21.39
CA ASN A 240 -7.15 -20.59 -21.99
C ASN A 240 -6.27 -19.36 -21.73
N TYR A 241 -6.84 -18.15 -21.86
CA TYR A 241 -6.15 -16.92 -21.51
C TYR A 241 -5.77 -16.90 -20.02
N PHE A 242 -6.71 -17.23 -19.14
CA PHE A 242 -6.44 -17.37 -17.71
C PHE A 242 -5.27 -18.32 -17.44
N SER A 243 -5.33 -19.55 -17.96
CA SER A 243 -4.30 -20.57 -17.72
C SER A 243 -2.93 -20.13 -18.21
N ARG A 244 -2.86 -19.45 -19.38
CA ARG A 244 -1.61 -18.90 -19.93
C ARG A 244 -1.06 -17.79 -19.04
N GLN A 245 -1.90 -16.84 -18.58
CA GLN A 245 -1.47 -15.74 -17.71
C GLN A 245 -1.04 -16.25 -16.35
N PHE A 246 -1.79 -17.17 -15.76
CA PHE A 246 -1.44 -17.80 -14.49
C PHE A 246 -0.07 -18.49 -14.58
N ARG A 247 0.17 -19.30 -15.61
CA ARG A 247 1.47 -19.95 -15.85
C ARG A 247 2.58 -18.92 -16.07
N LYS A 248 2.33 -17.87 -16.86
CA LYS A 248 3.32 -16.81 -17.15
C LYS A 248 3.76 -16.09 -15.89
N GLN A 249 2.84 -15.75 -15.00
CA GLN A 249 3.09 -14.94 -13.81
C GLN A 249 3.58 -15.79 -12.63
N LEU A 250 3.06 -17.01 -12.48
CA LEU A 250 3.30 -17.85 -11.30
C LEU A 250 4.22 -19.07 -11.58
N GLY A 251 4.56 -19.29 -12.84
CA GLY A 251 5.52 -20.34 -13.26
C GLY A 251 4.89 -21.71 -13.53
N MET A 252 3.64 -21.95 -13.11
CA MET A 252 2.95 -23.24 -13.33
C MET A 252 1.47 -23.05 -13.66
N PRO A 253 0.82 -24.04 -14.32
CA PRO A 253 -0.61 -24.00 -14.60
C PRO A 253 -1.47 -24.06 -13.31
N PRO A 254 -2.71 -23.49 -13.31
CA PRO A 254 -3.61 -23.51 -12.15
C PRO A 254 -3.87 -24.91 -11.59
N ARG A 255 -4.03 -25.90 -12.47
CA ARG A 255 -4.29 -27.29 -12.06
C ARG A 255 -3.12 -27.89 -11.31
N ASN A 256 -1.90 -27.65 -11.77
CA ASN A 256 -0.69 -28.17 -11.11
C ASN A 256 -0.51 -27.49 -9.75
N PHE A 257 -0.72 -26.17 -9.68
CA PHE A 257 -0.69 -25.45 -8.41
C PHE A 257 -1.67 -26.06 -7.38
N HIS A 258 -2.92 -26.28 -7.77
CA HIS A 258 -3.93 -26.88 -6.89
C HIS A 258 -3.49 -28.26 -6.40
N GLN A 259 -2.95 -29.12 -7.29
CA GLN A 259 -2.46 -30.46 -6.90
C GLN A 259 -1.27 -30.38 -5.93
N GLU A 260 -0.29 -29.50 -6.20
CA GLU A 260 0.88 -29.33 -5.35
C GLU A 260 0.50 -28.75 -3.98
N TYR A 261 -0.41 -27.78 -3.95
CA TYR A 261 -0.93 -27.21 -2.72
C TYR A 261 -1.64 -28.25 -1.84
N MET A 262 -2.52 -29.06 -2.44
CA MET A 262 -3.22 -30.15 -1.71
C MET A 262 -2.25 -31.23 -1.20
N CYS A 263 -1.10 -31.41 -1.84
CA CYS A 263 -0.03 -32.30 -1.39
C CYS A 263 0.98 -31.63 -0.44
N HIS A 264 0.72 -30.42 0.06
CA HIS A 264 1.62 -29.63 0.92
C HIS A 264 3.00 -29.35 0.32
N ARG A 265 3.12 -29.30 -1.01
CA ARG A 265 4.39 -29.11 -1.73
C ARG A 265 4.60 -27.68 -2.26
N SER A 266 3.57 -26.83 -2.26
CA SER A 266 3.68 -25.46 -2.80
C SER A 266 3.85 -24.42 -1.71
N ASN A 267 4.77 -23.47 -1.92
CA ASN A 267 4.94 -22.31 -1.07
C ASN A 267 4.18 -21.11 -1.65
N VAL A 268 3.02 -20.82 -1.06
CA VAL A 268 2.13 -19.73 -1.49
C VAL A 268 2.80 -18.37 -1.33
N SER A 269 3.61 -18.17 -0.29
CA SER A 269 4.35 -16.93 -0.05
C SER A 269 5.26 -16.58 -1.23
N ASP A 270 5.98 -17.56 -1.76
CA ASP A 270 6.86 -17.33 -2.92
C ASP A 270 6.09 -17.03 -4.20
N MET A 271 4.88 -17.54 -4.34
CA MET A 271 4.03 -17.22 -5.47
C MET A 271 3.42 -15.83 -5.39
N LEU A 272 3.02 -15.38 -4.20
CA LEU A 272 2.57 -14.02 -3.99
C LEU A 272 3.70 -13.02 -4.25
N LYS A 273 4.93 -13.32 -3.85
CA LYS A 273 6.11 -12.51 -4.19
C LYS A 273 6.36 -12.41 -5.70
N LYS A 274 6.04 -13.44 -6.50
CA LYS A 274 6.15 -13.36 -7.96
C LYS A 274 5.10 -12.41 -8.58
N LEU A 275 3.90 -12.32 -8.00
CA LEU A 275 2.89 -11.35 -8.44
C LEU A 275 3.22 -9.91 -8.04
N TYR A 276 3.87 -9.77 -6.90
CA TYR A 276 4.22 -8.48 -6.29
C TYR A 276 5.68 -8.53 -5.81
N PRO A 277 6.65 -8.46 -6.73
CA PRO A 277 8.07 -8.61 -6.39
C PRO A 277 8.60 -7.51 -5.47
N ASP A 278 7.87 -6.38 -5.38
CA ASP A 278 8.25 -5.21 -4.59
C ASP A 278 7.39 -5.00 -3.34
N GLN A 279 6.61 -6.00 -2.92
CA GLN A 279 5.81 -5.99 -1.68
C GLN A 279 6.44 -6.81 -0.57
#